data_e588ec8857ddc50fb08c70b0dec4258d
#
_entry.id   e588ec8857ddc50fb08c70b0dec4258d
#
_cell.length_a   1.000
_cell.length_b   1.000
_cell.length_c   1.000
_cell.angle_alpha   90.00
_cell.angle_beta   90.00
_cell.angle_gamma   90.00
#
_symmetry.space_group_name_H-M   'P 1'
#
loop_
_entity.id
_entity.type
_entity.pdbx_description
1 polymer ?
#
loop_
_entity_poly.entity_id
_entity_poly.type
_entity_poly.pdbx_seq_one_letter_code
_entity_poly.pdbx_strand_id
1 'polypeptide(L)'
;AEGMINISMNTAPYFEDGKAEGNVMIVNESINNYPQQVEFIRNDTQEVIYQSKAIPVGSKIERAALDVELPAGTYECTAMFHNLDPVSGEIIGTAGAIITITVKN
;
A
#
# COMPACT_ATOMS: atom_id res chain seq x y z
N ALA A 1 -9.92 -15.34 11.53
CA ALA A 1 -11.34 -15.07 11.64
C ALA A 1 -11.82 -14.26 10.43
N GLU A 2 -13.09 -14.38 10.12
CA GLU A 2 -13.69 -13.62 9.04
C GLU A 2 -13.55 -12.13 9.28
N GLY A 3 -13.19 -11.39 8.24
CA GLY A 3 -13.00 -9.95 8.33
C GLY A 3 -11.67 -9.50 8.87
N MET A 4 -10.82 -10.40 9.37
CA MET A 4 -9.47 -10.03 9.80
C MET A 4 -8.59 -9.72 8.60
N ILE A 5 -7.75 -8.69 8.75
CA ILE A 5 -6.80 -8.26 7.72
C ILE A 5 -5.40 -8.31 8.33
N ASN A 6 -4.54 -9.14 7.75
CA ASN A 6 -3.13 -9.14 8.08
C ASN A 6 -2.41 -8.19 7.13
N ILE A 7 -1.76 -7.18 7.69
CA ILE A 7 -1.00 -6.20 6.94
C ILE A 7 0.47 -6.61 6.96
N SER A 8 1.08 -6.70 5.79
CA SER A 8 2.49 -6.98 5.67
C SER A 8 3.08 -6.06 4.61
N MET A 9 3.95 -5.14 5.04
CA MET A 9 4.67 -4.25 4.14
C MET A 9 5.84 -3.61 4.87
N ASN A 10 6.76 -3.01 4.09
CA ASN A 10 7.79 -2.14 4.65
C ASN A 10 7.15 -0.83 5.11
N THR A 11 7.25 -0.51 6.39
CA THR A 11 6.64 0.71 6.95
C THR A 11 7.48 1.96 6.74
N ALA A 12 8.66 1.82 6.16
CA ALA A 12 9.55 2.95 5.82
C ALA A 12 10.07 2.82 4.38
N PRO A 13 9.18 2.86 3.38
CA PRO A 13 9.61 2.71 1.98
C PRO A 13 10.55 3.85 1.56
N TYR A 14 11.55 3.49 0.75
CA TYR A 14 12.57 4.42 0.29
C TYR A 14 12.54 4.50 -1.23
N PHE A 15 12.57 5.72 -1.74
CA PHE A 15 12.55 6.03 -3.18
C PHE A 15 13.75 6.91 -3.49
N GLU A 16 14.55 6.55 -4.49
CA GLU A 16 15.71 7.34 -4.91
C GLU A 16 15.30 8.72 -5.43
N ASP A 17 14.17 8.80 -6.11
CA ASP A 17 13.57 10.05 -6.58
C ASP A 17 12.06 9.86 -6.73
N GLY A 18 11.36 10.91 -7.14
CA GLY A 18 9.89 10.89 -7.22
C GLY A 18 9.32 9.98 -8.30
N LYS A 19 10.14 9.46 -9.21
CA LYS A 19 9.71 8.56 -10.29
C LYS A 19 10.18 7.13 -10.11
N ALA A 20 11.16 6.91 -9.22
CA ALA A 20 11.77 5.61 -9.02
C ALA A 20 10.84 4.65 -8.30
N GLU A 21 11.05 3.36 -8.50
CA GLU A 21 10.40 2.35 -7.69
C GLU A 21 11.03 2.30 -6.30
N GLY A 22 10.20 2.20 -5.27
CA GLY A 22 10.65 2.03 -3.91
C GLY A 22 10.36 0.63 -3.38
N ASN A 23 10.99 0.30 -2.28
CA ASN A 23 10.93 -1.02 -1.65
C ASN A 23 9.69 -1.17 -0.77
N VAL A 24 8.52 -1.13 -1.37
CA VAL A 24 7.24 -1.15 -0.63
C VAL A 24 6.98 -2.49 0.06
N MET A 25 7.44 -3.59 -0.50
CA MET A 25 7.36 -4.95 0.07
C MET A 25 5.97 -5.30 0.60
N ILE A 26 4.96 -5.05 -0.21
CA ILE A 26 3.57 -5.36 0.15
C ILE A 26 3.32 -6.84 -0.11
N VAL A 27 2.81 -7.56 0.89
CA VAL A 27 2.50 -8.97 0.76
C VAL A 27 1.07 -9.21 1.20
N ASN A 28 0.28 -9.87 0.35
CA ASN A 28 -1.00 -10.41 0.79
C ASN A 28 -0.74 -11.83 1.29
N GLU A 29 -0.54 -11.95 2.59
CA GLU A 29 -0.12 -13.20 3.20
C GLU A 29 -1.11 -14.33 2.94
N SER A 30 -0.61 -15.56 2.85
CA SER A 30 -1.44 -16.72 2.55
C SER A 30 -2.50 -17.01 3.62
N ILE A 31 -2.34 -16.44 4.81
CA ILE A 31 -3.32 -16.54 5.89
C ILE A 31 -4.55 -15.65 5.64
N ASN A 32 -4.45 -14.66 4.77
CA ASN A 32 -5.58 -13.83 4.41
C ASN A 32 -6.56 -14.62 3.54
N ASN A 33 -7.83 -14.24 3.58
CA ASN A 33 -8.88 -14.94 2.85
C ASN A 33 -9.33 -14.24 1.58
N TYR A 34 -8.88 -13.00 1.36
CA TYR A 34 -9.41 -12.15 0.29
C TYR A 34 -8.30 -11.46 -0.47
N PRO A 35 -8.51 -11.15 -1.76
CA PRO A 35 -7.63 -10.22 -2.46
C PRO A 35 -7.57 -8.89 -1.72
N GLN A 36 -6.46 -8.18 -1.84
CA GLN A 36 -6.28 -6.88 -1.21
C GLN A 36 -5.95 -5.83 -2.26
N GLN A 37 -6.46 -4.62 -2.05
CA GLN A 37 -6.01 -3.42 -2.75
C GLN A 37 -5.40 -2.48 -1.73
N VAL A 38 -4.27 -1.87 -2.08
CA VAL A 38 -3.52 -1.00 -1.16
C VAL A 38 -3.47 0.41 -1.73
N GLU A 39 -3.73 1.39 -0.87
CA GLU A 39 -3.59 2.81 -1.19
C GLU A 39 -2.65 3.46 -0.20
N PHE A 40 -1.81 4.40 -0.67
CA PHE A 40 -1.04 5.27 0.21
C PHE A 40 -1.63 6.66 0.16
N ILE A 41 -1.97 7.22 1.32
CA ILE A 41 -2.60 8.53 1.44
C ILE A 41 -1.70 9.41 2.30
N ARG A 42 -1.31 10.58 1.79
CA ARG A 42 -0.54 11.55 2.58
C ARG A 42 -1.40 12.07 3.72
N ASN A 43 -0.84 12.06 4.94
CA ASN A 43 -1.60 12.52 6.10
C ASN A 43 -1.81 14.04 6.11
N ASP A 44 -0.87 14.80 5.53
CA ASP A 44 -0.95 16.26 5.52
C ASP A 44 -1.94 16.82 4.49
N THR A 45 -2.04 16.22 3.31
CA THR A 45 -2.88 16.73 2.23
C THR A 45 -4.08 15.85 1.93
N GLN A 46 -4.11 14.61 2.43
CA GLN A 46 -5.09 13.59 2.09
C GLN A 46 -5.03 13.16 0.61
N GLU A 47 -3.94 13.47 -0.06
CA GLU A 47 -3.73 13.05 -1.45
C GLU A 47 -3.42 11.56 -1.51
N VAL A 48 -4.10 10.85 -2.41
CA VAL A 48 -3.77 9.44 -2.71
C VAL A 48 -2.59 9.44 -3.66
N ILE A 49 -1.45 8.92 -3.20
CA ILE A 49 -0.20 8.94 -3.96
C ILE A 49 0.15 7.59 -4.57
N TYR A 50 -0.60 6.56 -4.23
CA TYR A 50 -0.40 5.22 -4.79
C TYR A 50 -1.68 4.40 -4.63
N GLN A 51 -2.04 3.67 -5.69
CA GLN A 51 -3.10 2.66 -5.64
C GLN A 51 -2.61 1.41 -6.36
N SER A 52 -2.69 0.28 -5.69
CA SER A 52 -2.35 -0.99 -6.32
C SER A 52 -3.55 -1.56 -7.06
N LYS A 53 -3.28 -2.49 -7.98
CA LYS A 53 -4.30 -3.42 -8.46
C LYS A 53 -4.60 -4.42 -7.35
N ALA A 54 -5.66 -5.20 -7.53
CA ALA A 54 -5.97 -6.27 -6.59
C ALA A 54 -4.79 -7.25 -6.50
N ILE A 55 -4.39 -7.55 -5.27
CA ILE A 55 -3.28 -8.47 -4.97
C ILE A 55 -3.89 -9.78 -4.51
N PRO A 56 -3.77 -10.85 -5.30
CA PRO A 56 -4.31 -12.16 -4.89
C PRO A 56 -3.67 -12.65 -3.60
N VAL A 57 -4.38 -13.48 -2.86
CA VAL A 57 -3.85 -14.12 -1.67
C VAL A 57 -2.55 -14.87 -2.01
N GLY A 58 -1.52 -14.67 -1.20
CA GLY A 58 -0.21 -15.29 -1.41
C GLY A 58 0.69 -14.55 -2.39
N SER A 59 0.22 -13.46 -3.00
CA SER A 59 1.01 -12.65 -3.94
C SER A 59 1.58 -11.43 -3.26
N LYS A 60 2.56 -10.79 -3.91
CA LYS A 60 3.26 -9.64 -3.34
C LYS A 60 3.61 -8.61 -4.41
N ILE A 61 3.85 -7.39 -3.95
CA ILE A 61 4.45 -6.31 -4.73
C ILE A 61 5.70 -5.89 -3.99
N GLU A 62 6.87 -6.30 -4.48
CA GLU A 62 8.14 -6.00 -3.82
C GLU A 62 8.56 -4.55 -4.03
N ARG A 63 8.39 -4.06 -5.24
CA ARG A 63 8.77 -2.70 -5.63
C ARG A 63 7.66 -2.06 -6.43
N ALA A 64 7.45 -0.77 -6.21
CA ALA A 64 6.45 0.00 -6.97
C ALA A 64 6.84 1.47 -7.02
N ALA A 65 6.50 2.13 -8.13
CA ALA A 65 6.60 3.57 -8.24
C ALA A 65 5.31 4.21 -7.71
N LEU A 66 5.43 5.39 -7.13
CA LEU A 66 4.25 6.17 -6.75
C LEU A 66 3.50 6.64 -8.00
N ASP A 67 2.20 6.86 -7.87
CA ASP A 67 1.37 7.33 -8.97
C ASP A 67 1.54 8.84 -9.22
N VAL A 68 2.14 9.54 -8.28
CA VAL A 68 2.48 10.96 -8.39
C VAL A 68 3.97 11.15 -8.13
N GLU A 69 4.56 12.16 -8.73
CA GLU A 69 5.97 12.49 -8.50
C GLU A 69 6.07 13.41 -7.28
N LEU A 70 6.67 12.93 -6.19
CA LEU A 70 6.86 13.72 -4.98
C LEU A 70 8.26 14.35 -4.98
N PRO A 71 8.38 15.60 -4.52
CA PRO A 71 9.69 16.20 -4.27
C PRO A 71 10.46 15.43 -3.20
N ALA A 72 11.78 15.65 -3.17
CA ALA A 72 12.63 15.10 -2.10
C ALA A 72 12.08 15.50 -0.73
N GLY A 73 12.03 14.54 0.19
CA GLY A 73 11.53 14.77 1.53
C GLY A 73 11.06 13.50 2.20
N THR A 74 10.51 13.70 3.39
CA THR A 74 9.95 12.62 4.20
C THR A 74 8.45 12.88 4.38
N TYR A 75 7.63 11.87 4.13
CA TYR A 75 6.18 12.01 4.10
C TYR A 75 5.54 10.97 5.01
N GLU A 76 4.79 11.44 6.01
CA GLU A 76 3.95 10.56 6.83
C GLU A 76 2.69 10.23 6.04
N CYS A 77 2.43 8.94 5.87
CA CYS A 77 1.30 8.46 5.08
C CYS A 77 0.54 7.37 5.84
N THR A 78 -0.67 7.11 5.39
CA THR A 78 -1.44 5.97 5.83
C THR A 78 -1.56 5.00 4.66
N ALA A 79 -1.15 3.76 4.89
CA ALA A 79 -1.37 2.68 3.93
C ALA A 79 -2.71 2.02 4.28
N MET A 80 -3.69 2.12 3.38
CA MET A 80 -5.00 1.53 3.55
C MET A 80 -5.04 0.21 2.80
N PHE A 81 -5.29 -0.87 3.53
CA PHE A 81 -5.43 -2.22 2.96
C PHE A 81 -6.91 -2.56 2.91
N HIS A 82 -7.44 -2.72 1.72
CA HIS A 82 -8.85 -3.05 1.49
C HIS A 82 -8.97 -4.52 1.13
N ASN A 83 -9.73 -5.29 1.92
CA ASN A 83 -10.14 -6.63 1.51
C ASN A 83 -11.23 -6.49 0.45
N LEU A 84 -11.11 -7.26 -0.63
CA LEU A 84 -12.06 -7.21 -1.74
C LEU A 84 -12.85 -8.51 -1.81
N ASP A 85 -14.14 -8.38 -2.12
CA ASP A 85 -14.95 -9.54 -2.46
C ASP A 85 -14.41 -10.15 -3.76
N PRO A 86 -14.08 -11.46 -3.78
CA PRO A 86 -13.43 -12.05 -4.95
C PRO A 86 -14.35 -12.14 -6.18
N VAL A 87 -15.65 -11.98 -6.01
CA VAL A 87 -16.61 -12.03 -7.12
C VAL A 87 -16.97 -10.63 -7.59
N SER A 88 -17.39 -9.74 -6.67
CA SER A 88 -17.86 -8.42 -7.05
C SER A 88 -16.74 -7.37 -7.14
N GLY A 89 -15.62 -7.61 -6.46
CA GLY A 89 -14.54 -6.63 -6.34
C GLY A 89 -14.83 -5.51 -5.35
N GLU A 90 -15.95 -5.57 -4.64
CA GLU A 90 -16.29 -4.54 -3.66
C GLU A 90 -15.42 -4.64 -2.41
N ILE A 91 -15.19 -3.49 -1.77
CA ILE A 91 -14.44 -3.43 -0.52
C ILE A 91 -15.33 -3.97 0.60
N ILE A 92 -14.87 -5.01 1.29
CA ILE A 92 -15.61 -5.64 2.38
C ILE A 92 -14.93 -5.48 3.73
N GLY A 93 -13.80 -4.82 3.78
CA GLY A 93 -13.10 -4.51 5.03
C GLY A 93 -11.88 -3.68 4.73
N THR A 94 -11.44 -2.87 5.71
CA THR A 94 -10.30 -1.99 5.55
C THR A 94 -9.51 -1.92 6.85
N ALA A 95 -8.19 -1.94 6.74
CA ALA A 95 -7.29 -1.68 7.85
C ALA A 95 -6.20 -0.71 7.40
N GLY A 96 -5.71 0.12 8.31
CA GLY A 96 -4.70 1.11 8.00
C GLY A 96 -3.43 0.91 8.81
N ALA A 97 -2.31 1.32 8.24
CA ALA A 97 -1.02 1.35 8.92
C ALA A 97 -0.33 2.66 8.61
N ILE A 98 0.35 3.23 9.61
CA ILE A 98 1.15 4.45 9.40
C ILE A 98 2.48 4.03 8.78
N ILE A 99 2.84 4.70 7.70
CA ILE A 99 4.13 4.48 7.04
C ILE A 99 4.83 5.82 6.85
N THR A 100 6.16 5.78 6.77
CA THR A 100 6.98 6.95 6.50
C THR A 100 7.69 6.75 5.17
N ILE A 101 7.35 7.55 4.17
CA ILE A 101 7.96 7.48 2.85
C ILE A 101 9.09 8.48 2.76
N THR A 102 10.26 8.02 2.31
CA THR A 102 11.41 8.88 2.04
C THR A 102 11.68 8.94 0.55
N VAL A 103 11.75 10.15 0.00
CA VAL A 103 12.18 10.41 -1.37
C VAL A 103 13.51 11.16 -1.28
N LYS A 104 14.59 10.56 -1.78
CA LYS A 104 15.94 11.10 -1.58
C LYS A 104 16.21 12.35 -2.43
N ASN A 105 15.80 12.31 -3.69
CA ASN A 105 16.11 13.40 -4.64
C ASN A 105 14.88 14.03 -5.25
#